data_cb2ba8aaef6069f9ea123ad222521189
#
_entry.id   cb2ba8aaef6069f9ea123ad222521189
#
_cell.length_a   1.000
_cell.length_b   1.000
_cell.length_c   1.000
_cell.angle_alpha   90.00
_cell.angle_beta   90.00
_cell.angle_gamma   90.00
#
_symmetry.space_group_name_H-M   'P 1'
#
loop_
_entity.id
_entity.type
_entity.pdbx_description
1 polymer ?
#
loop_
_entity_poly.entity_id
_entity_poly.type
_entity_poly.pdbx_seq_one_letter_code
_entity_poly.pdbx_strand_id
1 'polypeptide(L)'
;MMRDYYKKMPGDRKDGWKLRNVPLFFTVVPFIMRTRLDSQNYYEETLDVEPMMDFLKAHKEDMPNISMMTIFVAAMVRMISQRPALNRFVVHNKLYAHNSITISIAIKRTMSDDGEETMIKPSFDP
;
A
#
# COMPACT_ATOMS: atom_id res chain seq x y z
N MET A 1 9.46 -13.79 -0.60
CA MET A 1 9.60 -15.17 -0.07
C MET A 1 8.27 -15.87 0.28
N MET A 2 7.11 -15.20 0.19
CA MET A 2 5.79 -15.87 0.33
C MET A 2 5.25 -16.48 -0.98
N ARG A 3 5.80 -16.11 -2.12
CA ARG A 3 5.29 -16.48 -3.45
C ARG A 3 5.43 -17.96 -3.79
N ASP A 4 6.44 -18.65 -3.27
CA ASP A 4 6.74 -20.03 -3.63
C ASP A 4 5.94 -21.06 -2.82
N TYR A 5 5.28 -20.65 -1.74
CA TYR A 5 4.47 -21.53 -0.89
C TYR A 5 2.98 -21.50 -1.20
N TYR A 6 2.53 -20.51 -2.01
CA TYR A 6 1.10 -20.39 -2.27
C TYR A 6 0.69 -21.07 -3.58
N LYS A 7 0.13 -22.26 -3.47
CA LYS A 7 -0.47 -22.96 -4.60
C LYS A 7 -1.83 -22.30 -4.91
N LYS A 8 -1.99 -21.77 -6.13
CA LYS A 8 -3.23 -21.18 -6.60
C LYS A 8 -4.39 -22.16 -6.46
N MET A 9 -5.45 -21.71 -5.81
CA MET A 9 -6.64 -22.50 -5.54
C MET A 9 -7.84 -21.98 -6.33
N PRO A 10 -8.88 -22.82 -6.56
CA PRO A 10 -10.12 -22.38 -7.20
C PRO A 10 -10.71 -21.14 -6.49
N GLY A 11 -11.05 -20.11 -7.26
CA GLY A 11 -11.58 -18.84 -6.74
C GLY A 11 -10.54 -17.78 -6.41
N ASP A 12 -9.24 -18.06 -6.57
CA ASP A 12 -8.20 -17.05 -6.49
C ASP A 12 -8.13 -16.23 -7.77
N ARG A 13 -7.77 -14.95 -7.61
CA ARG A 13 -7.64 -13.98 -8.69
C ARG A 13 -6.19 -13.89 -9.19
N LYS A 14 -5.99 -13.18 -10.30
CA LYS A 14 -4.64 -12.88 -10.82
C LYS A 14 -3.88 -11.91 -9.89
N ASP A 15 -4.63 -10.99 -9.28
CA ASP A 15 -4.14 -9.89 -8.44
C ASP A 15 -4.15 -10.20 -6.94
N GLY A 16 -4.71 -11.36 -6.53
CA GLY A 16 -4.77 -11.75 -5.13
C GLY A 16 -5.37 -13.12 -4.88
N TRP A 17 -5.14 -13.64 -3.69
CA TRP A 17 -5.73 -14.90 -3.23
C TRP A 17 -6.91 -14.67 -2.31
N LYS A 18 -7.91 -15.52 -2.42
CA LYS A 18 -9.11 -15.48 -1.60
C LYS A 18 -8.79 -15.87 -0.16
N LEU A 19 -9.21 -15.04 0.79
CA LEU A 19 -9.12 -15.35 2.20
C LEU A 19 -10.25 -16.30 2.59
N ARG A 20 -9.88 -17.49 3.12
CA ARG A 20 -10.82 -18.56 3.47
C ARG A 20 -11.04 -18.68 4.98
N ASN A 21 -10.01 -18.39 5.76
CA ASN A 21 -10.04 -18.48 7.22
C ASN A 21 -9.99 -17.07 7.82
N VAL A 22 -11.10 -16.35 7.71
CA VAL A 22 -11.27 -15.04 8.36
C VAL A 22 -12.37 -15.14 9.42
N PRO A 23 -12.26 -14.43 10.55
CA PRO A 23 -13.34 -14.37 11.53
C PRO A 23 -14.66 -13.94 10.89
N LEU A 24 -15.77 -14.49 11.37
CA LEU A 24 -17.11 -14.26 10.82
C LEU A 24 -17.44 -12.77 10.68
N PHE A 25 -17.02 -11.96 11.63
CA PHE A 25 -17.19 -10.51 11.60
C PHE A 25 -16.72 -9.89 10.28
N PHE A 26 -15.51 -10.23 9.82
CA PHE A 26 -14.97 -9.69 8.56
C PHE A 26 -15.68 -10.21 7.30
N THR A 27 -16.41 -11.31 7.40
CA THR A 27 -17.23 -11.80 6.26
C THR A 27 -18.55 -11.04 6.14
N VAL A 28 -19.04 -10.46 7.24
CA VAL A 28 -20.28 -9.68 7.28
C VAL A 28 -20.05 -8.21 6.91
N VAL A 29 -18.89 -7.65 7.24
CA VAL A 29 -18.54 -6.24 6.97
C VAL A 29 -18.82 -5.80 5.52
N PRO A 30 -18.45 -6.55 4.45
CA PRO A 30 -18.73 -6.14 3.08
C PRO A 30 -20.22 -6.03 2.71
N PHE A 31 -21.10 -6.62 3.49
CA PHE A 31 -22.55 -6.50 3.31
C PHE A 31 -23.13 -5.27 3.98
N ILE A 32 -22.50 -4.80 5.06
CA ILE A 32 -22.89 -3.62 5.82
C ILE A 32 -22.28 -2.37 5.16
N MET A 33 -20.97 -2.39 4.88
CA MET A 33 -20.23 -1.30 4.25
C MET A 33 -20.12 -1.58 2.75
N ARG A 34 -21.16 -1.22 1.99
CA ARG A 34 -21.26 -1.56 0.57
C ARG A 34 -20.43 -0.69 -0.34
N THR A 35 -20.20 0.55 0.06
CA THR A 35 -19.44 1.53 -0.72
C THR A 35 -18.08 1.79 -0.09
N ARG A 36 -17.17 2.31 -0.90
CA ARG A 36 -15.86 2.75 -0.40
C ARG A 36 -15.99 3.89 0.60
N LEU A 37 -16.99 4.75 0.43
CA LEU A 37 -17.24 5.88 1.32
C LEU A 37 -17.66 5.41 2.72
N ASP A 38 -18.50 4.39 2.82
CA ASP A 38 -18.96 3.84 4.11
C ASP A 38 -17.81 3.28 4.96
N SER A 39 -16.72 2.86 4.31
CA SER A 39 -15.57 2.22 4.95
C SER A 39 -14.36 3.14 5.12
N GLN A 40 -14.49 4.44 4.80
CA GLN A 40 -13.40 5.39 4.97
C GLN A 40 -13.21 5.75 6.44
N ASN A 41 -11.94 5.68 6.88
CA ASN A 41 -11.51 6.20 8.15
C ASN A 41 -10.46 7.29 7.88
N TYR A 42 -10.66 8.45 8.50
CA TYR A 42 -9.71 9.55 8.42
C TYR A 42 -8.84 9.53 9.67
N TYR A 43 -7.55 9.62 9.44
CA TYR A 43 -6.56 9.73 10.50
C TYR A 43 -5.57 10.83 10.15
N GLU A 44 -5.36 11.74 11.09
CA GLU A 44 -4.42 12.85 10.95
C GLU A 44 -3.42 12.80 12.09
N GLU A 45 -2.15 12.93 11.76
CA GLU A 45 -1.04 12.95 12.72
C GLU A 45 -0.02 13.98 12.29
N THR A 46 0.52 14.71 13.24
CA THR A 46 1.61 15.66 13.01
C THR A 46 2.92 15.01 13.41
N LEU A 47 3.83 14.88 12.46
CA LEU A 47 5.14 14.26 12.66
C LEU A 47 6.23 15.32 12.65
N ASP A 48 7.18 15.18 13.58
CA ASP A 48 8.43 15.92 13.53
C ASP A 48 9.29 15.35 12.40
N VAL A 49 9.65 16.20 11.45
CA VAL A 49 10.45 15.82 10.27
C VAL A 49 11.95 16.04 10.47
N GLU A 50 12.37 16.69 11.55
CA GLU A 50 13.77 17.02 11.80
C GLU A 50 14.68 15.77 11.83
N PRO A 51 14.31 14.66 12.51
CA PRO A 51 15.10 13.42 12.49
C PRO A 51 15.22 12.80 11.09
N MET A 52 14.16 12.93 10.26
CA MET A 52 14.20 12.44 8.88
C MET A 52 15.11 13.29 7.99
N MET A 53 15.12 14.61 8.20
CA MET A 53 16.02 15.52 7.48
C MET A 53 17.48 15.26 7.82
N ASP A 54 17.77 14.99 9.07
CA ASP A 54 19.12 14.67 9.52
C ASP A 54 19.60 13.32 8.97
N PHE A 55 18.72 12.33 8.95
CA PHE A 55 18.99 11.07 8.28
C PHE A 55 19.31 11.25 6.79
N LEU A 56 18.52 12.07 6.08
CA LEU A 56 18.76 12.36 4.66
C LEU A 56 20.10 13.03 4.41
N LYS A 57 20.50 14.01 5.27
CA LYS A 57 21.79 14.69 5.18
C LYS A 57 22.94 13.71 5.41
N ALA A 58 22.82 12.86 6.44
CA ALA A 58 23.87 11.91 6.81
C ALA A 58 24.12 10.83 5.74
N HIS A 59 23.11 10.45 4.97
CA HIS A 59 23.20 9.35 3.99
C HIS A 59 23.21 9.83 2.53
N LYS A 60 23.33 11.13 2.28
CA LYS A 60 23.28 11.69 0.93
C LYS A 60 24.44 11.25 0.04
N GLU A 61 25.60 10.99 0.61
CA GLU A 61 26.79 10.51 -0.11
C GLU A 61 26.62 9.05 -0.53
N ASP A 62 26.10 8.19 0.34
CA ASP A 62 25.89 6.77 0.07
C ASP A 62 24.68 6.52 -0.84
N MET A 63 23.67 7.36 -0.72
CA MET A 63 22.40 7.23 -1.43
C MET A 63 21.99 8.56 -2.09
N PRO A 64 22.60 8.96 -3.20
CA PRO A 64 22.43 10.30 -3.80
C PRO A 64 20.97 10.60 -4.22
N ASN A 65 20.18 9.57 -4.49
CA ASN A 65 18.78 9.70 -4.92
C ASN A 65 17.77 9.57 -3.76
N ILE A 66 18.24 9.49 -2.51
CA ILE A 66 17.33 9.41 -1.37
C ILE A 66 16.58 10.74 -1.20
N SER A 67 15.28 10.64 -0.96
CA SER A 67 14.39 11.79 -0.75
C SER A 67 13.42 11.52 0.39
N MET A 68 12.76 12.56 0.88
CA MET A 68 11.69 12.41 1.87
C MET A 68 10.61 11.43 1.38
N MET A 69 10.22 11.51 0.10
CA MET A 69 9.28 10.59 -0.51
C MET A 69 9.74 9.13 -0.42
N THR A 70 11.04 8.88 -0.61
CA THR A 70 11.62 7.53 -0.49
C THR A 70 11.44 6.97 0.92
N ILE A 71 11.64 7.80 1.96
CA ILE A 71 11.43 7.40 3.36
C ILE A 71 9.97 7.06 3.61
N PHE A 72 9.03 7.91 3.15
CA PHE A 72 7.59 7.64 3.29
C PHE A 72 7.17 6.36 2.58
N VAL A 73 7.61 6.15 1.34
CA VAL A 73 7.31 4.92 0.60
C VAL A 73 7.87 3.69 1.32
N ALA A 74 9.11 3.76 1.79
CA ALA A 74 9.73 2.66 2.55
C ALA A 74 8.97 2.37 3.85
N ALA A 75 8.55 3.40 4.58
CA ALA A 75 7.75 3.26 5.80
C ALA A 75 6.39 2.61 5.51
N MET A 76 5.69 3.01 4.43
CA MET A 76 4.41 2.42 4.02
C MET A 76 4.57 0.95 3.61
N VAL A 77 5.59 0.62 2.81
CA VAL A 77 5.88 -0.76 2.43
C VAL A 77 6.15 -1.61 3.66
N ARG A 78 6.98 -1.13 4.58
CA ARG A 78 7.30 -1.82 5.84
C ARG A 78 6.05 -2.02 6.70
N MET A 79 5.21 -1.00 6.84
CA MET A 79 3.96 -1.08 7.61
C MET A 79 3.02 -2.15 7.02
N ILE A 80 2.82 -2.16 5.72
CA ILE A 80 1.94 -3.11 5.03
C ILE A 80 2.51 -4.53 5.12
N SER A 81 3.83 -4.70 4.96
CA SER A 81 4.52 -5.99 5.11
C SER A 81 4.37 -6.55 6.52
N GLN A 82 4.47 -5.72 7.56
CA GLN A 82 4.26 -6.11 8.95
C GLN A 82 2.78 -6.31 9.31
N ARG A 83 1.87 -5.69 8.57
CA ARG A 83 0.42 -5.73 8.79
C ARG A 83 -0.32 -6.13 7.51
N PRO A 84 -0.23 -7.40 7.08
CA PRO A 84 -0.83 -7.85 5.80
C PRO A 84 -2.33 -7.60 5.68
N ALA A 85 -3.02 -7.38 6.81
CA ALA A 85 -4.43 -7.02 6.81
C ALA A 85 -4.73 -5.69 6.10
N LEU A 86 -3.76 -4.77 6.01
CA LEU A 86 -3.88 -3.49 5.31
C LEU A 86 -3.88 -3.66 3.79
N ASN A 87 -3.37 -4.79 3.28
CA ASN A 87 -3.28 -5.07 1.84
C ASN A 87 -4.39 -6.02 1.37
N ARG A 88 -5.59 -5.88 1.94
CA ARG A 88 -6.77 -6.65 1.58
C ARG A 88 -7.73 -5.81 0.75
N PHE A 89 -8.52 -6.49 -0.06
CA PHE A 89 -9.57 -5.86 -0.86
C PHE A 89 -10.81 -6.75 -0.94
N VAL A 90 -11.93 -6.14 -1.34
CA VAL A 90 -13.22 -6.82 -1.44
C VAL A 90 -13.66 -6.86 -2.90
N VAL A 91 -14.08 -8.03 -3.36
CA VAL A 91 -14.72 -8.21 -4.67
C VAL A 91 -15.92 -9.14 -4.50
N HIS A 92 -17.10 -8.67 -4.95
CA HIS A 92 -18.36 -9.41 -4.82
C HIS A 92 -18.58 -9.94 -3.39
N ASN A 93 -18.43 -9.07 -2.40
CA ASN A 93 -18.57 -9.37 -0.96
C ASN A 93 -17.61 -10.46 -0.43
N LYS A 94 -16.53 -10.73 -1.15
CA LYS A 94 -15.48 -11.69 -0.73
C LYS A 94 -14.17 -10.96 -0.50
N LEU A 95 -13.46 -11.36 0.54
CA LEU A 95 -12.17 -10.81 0.93
C LEU A 95 -11.02 -11.50 0.20
N TYR A 96 -10.11 -10.68 -0.29
CA TYR A 96 -8.88 -11.10 -0.96
C TYR A 96 -7.68 -10.37 -0.35
N ALA A 97 -6.52 -11.01 -0.38
CA ALA A 97 -5.24 -10.35 -0.12
C ALA A 97 -4.49 -10.15 -1.44
N HIS A 98 -3.89 -8.98 -1.64
CA HIS A 98 -3.07 -8.71 -2.82
C HIS A 98 -1.80 -9.57 -2.85
N ASN A 99 -1.35 -9.90 -4.06
CA ASN A 99 -0.10 -10.64 -4.29
C ASN A 99 1.14 -9.77 -4.12
N SER A 100 0.99 -8.46 -4.18
CA SER A 100 2.07 -7.48 -4.11
C SER A 100 1.60 -6.23 -3.39
N ILE A 101 2.56 -5.44 -2.91
CA ILE A 101 2.30 -4.11 -2.37
C ILE A 101 2.53 -3.12 -3.51
N THR A 102 1.48 -2.43 -3.97
CA THR A 102 1.58 -1.45 -5.04
C THR A 102 1.23 -0.07 -4.51
N ILE A 103 2.13 0.89 -4.71
CA ILE A 103 1.94 2.29 -4.32
C ILE A 103 1.80 3.11 -5.58
N SER A 104 0.71 3.88 -5.70
CA SER A 104 0.50 4.80 -6.82
C SER A 104 0.92 6.20 -6.42
N ILE A 105 1.83 6.79 -7.18
CA ILE A 105 2.37 8.13 -6.92
C ILE A 105 2.11 8.97 -8.17
N ALA A 106 1.41 10.08 -8.02
CA ALA A 106 1.29 11.09 -9.07
C ALA A 106 2.54 11.98 -9.07
N ILE A 107 3.13 12.16 -10.24
CA ILE A 107 4.33 12.98 -10.44
C ILE A 107 4.02 14.02 -11.50
N LYS A 108 4.31 15.29 -11.19
CA LYS A 108 4.35 16.36 -12.19
C LYS A 108 5.73 16.41 -12.84
N ARG A 109 5.76 16.49 -14.16
CA ARG A 109 6.99 16.64 -14.93
C ARG A 109 7.62 18.03 -14.78
N THR A 110 6.76 19.03 -14.66
CA THR A 110 7.13 20.43 -14.39
C THR A 110 6.26 20.98 -13.29
N MET A 111 6.84 21.82 -12.42
CA MET A 111 6.11 22.48 -11.31
C MET A 111 5.34 23.72 -11.83
N SER A 112 4.57 23.57 -12.90
CA SER A 112 3.66 24.58 -13.44
C SER A 112 2.22 24.11 -13.33
N ASP A 113 1.26 25.04 -13.37
CA ASP A 113 -0.16 24.68 -13.26
C ASP A 113 -0.62 23.79 -14.41
N ASP A 114 -0.07 23.98 -15.62
CA ASP A 114 -0.33 23.17 -16.81
C ASP A 114 0.65 22.00 -17.00
N GLY A 115 1.46 21.67 -15.97
CA GLY A 115 2.44 20.57 -16.05
C GLY A 115 1.77 19.22 -16.24
N GLU A 116 2.25 18.45 -17.24
CA GLU A 116 1.80 17.07 -17.47
C GLU A 116 1.99 16.23 -16.20
N GLU A 117 0.90 15.59 -15.77
CA GLU A 117 0.91 14.65 -14.65
C GLU A 117 1.06 13.22 -15.18
N THR A 118 1.95 12.47 -14.58
CA THR A 118 2.07 11.04 -14.83
C THR A 118 1.95 10.27 -13.54
N MET A 119 1.55 9.01 -13.64
CA MET A 119 1.40 8.13 -12.48
C MET A 119 2.39 6.98 -12.58
N ILE A 120 3.23 6.86 -11.56
CA ILE A 120 4.08 5.68 -11.39
C ILE A 120 3.47 4.72 -10.37
N LYS A 121 3.65 3.42 -10.59
CA LYS A 121 3.10 2.36 -9.74
C LYS A 121 4.20 1.33 -9.40
N PRO A 122 5.17 1.69 -8.55
CA PRO A 122 6.12 0.72 -8.07
C PRO A 122 5.40 -0.41 -7.31
N SER A 123 5.86 -1.63 -7.53
CA SER A 123 5.32 -2.83 -6.90
C SER A 123 6.43 -3.52 -6.13
N PHE A 124 6.12 -3.93 -4.91
CA PHE A 124 7.04 -4.57 -3.97
C PHE A 124 6.48 -5.95 -3.60
N ASP A 125 7.38 -6.89 -3.34
CA ASP A 125 6.99 -8.17 -2.76
C ASP A 125 6.56 -7.97 -1.29
N PRO A 126 5.47 -8.59 -0.85
CA PRO A 126 4.91 -8.45 0.49
C PRO A 126 5.77 -9.09 1.58
#